data_ab79004d548236781ddd8ee4d28d6a70
#
_entry.id   ab79004d548236781ddd8ee4d28d6a70
#
_cell.length_a   1.000
_cell.length_b   1.000
_cell.length_c   1.000
_cell.angle_alpha   90.00
_cell.angle_beta   90.00
_cell.angle_gamma   90.00
#
_symmetry.space_group_name_H-M   'P 1'
#
loop_
_entity.id
_entity.type
_entity.pdbx_description
1 polymer ?
#
loop_
_entity_poly.entity_id
_entity_poly.type
_entity_poly.pdbx_seq_one_letter_code
_entity_poly.pdbx_strand_id
1 'polypeptide(L)'
;MGWIYLLLAGLLEIGWPVGLKMAQVPETRWTGITVAVLFMCASGALLFLAQKTIPIGTAYAVWTGIGAAGTFLVGVMYYGDPTSLLRYVGVALIVAGVATLQLAH
;
A
#
# COMPACT_ATOMS: atom_id res chain seq x y z
N MET A 1 14.64 7.21 11.28
CA MET A 1 14.78 6.43 10.01
C MET A 1 13.67 5.41 9.84
N GLY A 2 13.18 4.83 10.92
CA GLY A 2 12.10 3.84 10.85
C GLY A 2 10.87 4.33 10.10
N TRP A 3 10.43 5.54 10.35
CA TRP A 3 9.25 6.10 9.68
C TRP A 3 9.48 6.34 8.19
N ILE A 4 10.70 6.68 7.77
CA ILE A 4 11.03 6.81 6.35
C ILE A 4 10.92 5.44 5.68
N TYR A 5 11.48 4.39 6.29
CA TYR A 5 11.34 3.03 5.77
C TYR A 5 9.88 2.62 5.67
N LEU A 6 9.09 2.94 6.70
CA LEU A 6 7.69 2.56 6.76
C LEU A 6 6.86 3.26 5.67
N LEU A 7 7.07 4.56 5.46
CA LEU A 7 6.36 5.31 4.42
C LEU A 7 6.71 4.77 3.04
N LEU A 8 8.01 4.50 2.79
CA LEU A 8 8.42 3.91 1.52
C LEU A 8 7.86 2.51 1.33
N ALA A 9 7.83 1.70 2.38
CA ALA A 9 7.25 0.37 2.33
C ALA A 9 5.76 0.44 1.96
N GLY A 10 5.03 1.37 2.54
CA GLY A 10 3.61 1.56 2.23
C GLY A 10 3.39 1.98 0.79
N LEU A 11 4.22 2.88 0.27
CA LEU A 11 4.13 3.29 -1.13
C LEU A 11 4.43 2.13 -2.08
N LEU A 12 5.45 1.33 -1.77
CA LEU A 12 5.78 0.16 -2.58
C LEU A 12 4.72 -0.93 -2.47
N GLU A 13 3.99 -0.96 -1.36
CA GLU A 13 2.89 -1.91 -1.17
C GLU A 13 1.80 -1.73 -2.24
N ILE A 14 1.65 -0.53 -2.77
CA ILE A 14 0.69 -0.25 -3.84
C ILE A 14 1.03 -1.03 -5.11
N GLY A 15 2.31 -1.23 -5.37
CA GLY A 15 2.78 -1.84 -6.62
C GLY A 15 2.38 -3.29 -6.80
N TRP A 16 2.31 -4.09 -5.72
CA TRP A 16 2.03 -5.50 -5.92
C TRP A 16 0.56 -5.79 -6.27
N PRO A 17 -0.46 -5.13 -5.70
CA PRO A 17 -1.83 -5.32 -6.22
C PRO A 17 -1.98 -4.85 -7.66
N VAL A 18 -1.30 -3.77 -8.04
CA VAL A 18 -1.29 -3.31 -9.43
C VAL A 18 -0.67 -4.35 -10.34
N GLY A 19 0.43 -4.95 -9.91
CA GLY A 19 1.05 -6.06 -10.66
C GLY A 19 0.10 -7.24 -10.83
N LEU A 20 -0.63 -7.61 -9.77
CA LEU A 20 -1.63 -8.66 -9.85
C LEU A 20 -2.74 -8.33 -10.84
N LYS A 21 -3.16 -7.06 -10.89
CA LYS A 21 -4.17 -6.61 -11.85
C LYS A 21 -3.66 -6.76 -13.28
N MET A 22 -2.40 -6.36 -13.52
CA MET A 22 -1.76 -6.55 -14.82
C MET A 22 -1.69 -8.03 -15.21
N ALA A 23 -1.50 -8.92 -14.24
CA ALA A 23 -1.40 -10.35 -14.48
C ALA A 23 -2.73 -11.00 -14.88
N GLN A 24 -3.85 -10.30 -14.70
CA GLN A 24 -5.17 -10.80 -15.10
C GLN A 24 -5.34 -10.83 -16.62
N VAL A 25 -4.55 -10.06 -17.35
CA VAL A 25 -4.62 -9.95 -18.81
C VAL A 25 -3.50 -10.79 -19.42
N PRO A 26 -3.79 -11.72 -20.36
CA PRO A 26 -2.77 -12.61 -20.89
C PRO A 26 -1.55 -11.89 -21.49
N GLU A 27 -1.76 -10.74 -22.12
CA GLU A 27 -0.69 -9.98 -22.78
C GLU A 27 0.34 -9.42 -21.80
N THR A 28 -0.08 -9.16 -20.55
CA THR A 28 0.79 -8.59 -19.53
C THR A 28 0.93 -9.48 -18.30
N ARG A 29 0.57 -10.76 -18.43
CA ARG A 29 0.55 -11.68 -17.28
C ARG A 29 1.93 -11.78 -16.60
N TRP A 30 2.95 -12.11 -17.38
CA TRP A 30 4.27 -12.32 -16.81
C TRP A 30 4.90 -11.02 -16.32
N THR A 31 4.66 -9.91 -17.05
CA THR A 31 5.08 -8.60 -16.58
C THR A 31 4.43 -8.26 -15.24
N GLY A 32 3.12 -8.51 -15.14
CA GLY A 32 2.37 -8.25 -13.91
C GLY A 32 2.86 -9.08 -12.73
N ILE A 33 3.11 -10.37 -12.93
CA ILE A 33 3.64 -11.24 -11.89
C ILE A 33 5.01 -10.75 -11.43
N THR A 34 5.88 -10.39 -12.37
CA THR A 34 7.21 -9.86 -12.05
C THR A 34 7.12 -8.59 -11.23
N VAL A 35 6.26 -7.66 -11.65
CA VAL A 35 6.02 -6.40 -10.92
C VAL A 35 5.54 -6.71 -9.50
N ALA A 36 4.55 -7.60 -9.36
CA ALA A 36 3.99 -7.94 -8.06
C ALA A 36 5.07 -8.51 -7.13
N VAL A 37 5.88 -9.44 -7.61
CA VAL A 37 6.91 -10.08 -6.81
C VAL A 37 7.98 -9.07 -6.39
N LEU A 38 8.44 -8.24 -7.32
CA LEU A 38 9.50 -7.26 -7.03
C LEU A 38 9.02 -6.23 -6.00
N PHE A 39 7.81 -5.70 -6.15
CA PHE A 39 7.28 -4.72 -5.21
C PHE A 39 7.00 -5.35 -3.85
N MET A 40 6.51 -6.58 -3.81
CA MET A 40 6.28 -7.26 -2.55
C MET A 40 7.59 -7.48 -1.78
N CYS A 41 8.65 -7.93 -2.47
CA CYS A 41 9.95 -8.14 -1.86
C CYS A 41 10.54 -6.83 -1.34
N ALA A 42 10.50 -5.76 -2.14
CA ALA A 42 11.04 -4.46 -1.75
C ALA A 42 10.25 -3.87 -0.58
N SER A 43 8.92 -3.92 -0.66
CA SER A 43 8.04 -3.42 0.39
C SER A 43 8.25 -4.18 1.69
N GLY A 44 8.30 -5.51 1.62
CA GLY A 44 8.51 -6.35 2.79
C GLY A 44 9.86 -6.11 3.44
N ALA A 45 10.91 -5.90 2.65
CA ALA A 45 12.24 -5.61 3.17
C ALA A 45 12.26 -4.29 3.94
N LEU A 46 11.61 -3.25 3.41
CA LEU A 46 11.50 -1.96 4.10
C LEU A 46 10.64 -2.05 5.36
N LEU A 47 9.57 -2.84 5.31
CA LEU A 47 8.75 -3.08 6.50
C LEU A 47 9.57 -3.77 7.59
N PHE A 48 10.38 -4.75 7.21
CA PHE A 48 11.30 -5.43 8.13
C PHE A 48 12.22 -4.41 8.83
N LEU A 49 12.82 -3.51 8.05
CA LEU A 49 13.69 -2.48 8.62
C LEU A 49 12.92 -1.52 9.53
N ALA A 50 11.71 -1.14 9.15
CA ALA A 50 10.88 -0.24 9.96
C ALA A 50 10.54 -0.87 11.31
N GLN A 51 10.28 -2.17 11.35
CA GLN A 51 9.89 -2.87 12.56
C GLN A 51 11.02 -2.97 13.59
N LYS A 52 12.23 -2.65 13.21
CA LYS A 52 13.33 -2.61 14.19
C LYS A 52 13.14 -1.54 15.25
N THR A 53 12.44 -0.45 14.89
CA THR A 53 12.25 0.68 15.80
C THR A 53 10.79 1.07 16.02
N ILE A 54 9.87 0.55 15.21
CA ILE A 54 8.44 0.86 15.32
C ILE A 54 7.70 -0.40 15.78
N PRO A 55 6.79 -0.29 16.77
CA PRO A 55 6.02 -1.45 17.21
C PRO A 55 5.29 -2.13 16.05
N ILE A 56 5.24 -3.45 16.09
CA ILE A 56 4.73 -4.26 14.98
C ILE A 56 3.31 -3.88 14.56
N GLY A 57 2.43 -3.66 15.54
CA GLY A 57 1.03 -3.31 15.23
C GLY A 57 0.91 -1.97 14.53
N THR A 58 1.65 -0.98 15.00
CA THR A 58 1.69 0.34 14.37
C THR A 58 2.27 0.26 12.97
N ALA A 59 3.39 -0.44 12.82
CA ALA A 59 4.04 -0.58 11.51
C ALA A 59 3.11 -1.25 10.52
N TYR A 60 2.46 -2.34 10.91
CA TYR A 60 1.56 -3.06 10.00
C TYR A 60 0.33 -2.23 9.64
N ALA A 61 -0.27 -1.55 10.61
CA ALA A 61 -1.45 -0.71 10.36
C ALA A 61 -1.14 0.45 9.40
N VAL A 62 0.00 1.11 9.58
CA VAL A 62 0.42 2.20 8.70
C VAL A 62 0.75 1.66 7.30
N TRP A 63 1.50 0.58 7.23
CA TRP A 63 1.89 -0.05 5.97
C TRP A 63 0.66 -0.46 5.14
N THR A 64 -0.27 -1.19 5.76
CA THR A 64 -1.48 -1.62 5.07
C THR A 64 -2.40 -0.45 4.75
N GLY A 65 -2.46 0.54 5.64
CA GLY A 65 -3.29 1.73 5.42
C GLY A 65 -2.83 2.55 4.21
N ILE A 66 -1.54 2.81 4.11
CA ILE A 66 -0.98 3.54 2.96
C ILE A 66 -1.19 2.72 1.69
N GLY A 67 -0.90 1.41 1.74
CA GLY A 67 -1.09 0.53 0.60
C GLY A 67 -2.54 0.49 0.14
N ALA A 68 -3.48 0.40 1.09
CA ALA A 68 -4.91 0.35 0.78
C ALA A 68 -5.40 1.66 0.15
N ALA A 69 -5.05 2.81 0.75
CA ALA A 69 -5.46 4.11 0.25
C ALA A 69 -4.87 4.38 -1.13
N GLY A 70 -3.57 4.09 -1.30
CA GLY A 70 -2.91 4.30 -2.59
C GLY A 70 -3.45 3.40 -3.68
N THR A 71 -3.69 2.12 -3.37
CA THR A 71 -4.25 1.18 -4.33
C THR A 71 -5.68 1.59 -4.72
N PHE A 72 -6.46 2.08 -3.75
CA PHE A 72 -7.79 2.62 -4.05
C PHE A 72 -7.71 3.74 -5.08
N LEU A 73 -6.78 4.69 -4.89
CA LEU A 73 -6.61 5.80 -5.82
C LEU A 73 -6.19 5.31 -7.21
N VAL A 74 -5.29 4.34 -7.28
CA VAL A 74 -4.89 3.76 -8.57
C VAL A 74 -6.09 3.10 -9.24
N GLY A 75 -6.90 2.36 -8.49
CA GLY A 75 -8.11 1.72 -9.02
C GLY A 75 -9.07 2.73 -9.61
N VAL A 76 -9.31 3.84 -8.91
CA VAL A 76 -10.21 4.90 -9.40
C VAL A 76 -9.63 5.60 -10.63
N MET A 77 -8.34 5.94 -10.61
CA MET A 77 -7.73 6.76 -11.66
C MET A 77 -7.42 5.99 -12.93
N TYR A 78 -7.03 4.73 -12.82
CA TYR A 78 -6.52 3.96 -13.96
C TYR A 78 -7.39 2.78 -14.34
N TYR A 79 -8.19 2.26 -13.44
CA TYR A 79 -8.97 1.04 -13.69
C TYR A 79 -10.48 1.29 -13.68
N GLY A 80 -10.89 2.54 -13.50
CA GLY A 80 -12.32 2.88 -13.55
C GLY A 80 -13.13 2.29 -12.42
N ASP A 81 -12.53 2.04 -11.26
CA ASP A 81 -13.26 1.51 -10.12
C ASP A 81 -14.37 2.44 -9.71
N PRO A 82 -15.48 1.90 -9.19
CA PRO A 82 -16.61 2.75 -8.79
C PRO A 82 -16.25 3.69 -7.66
N THR A 83 -16.81 4.89 -7.73
CA THR A 83 -16.63 5.90 -6.70
C THR A 83 -17.99 6.25 -6.08
N SER A 84 -17.97 6.60 -4.81
CA SER A 84 -19.14 7.08 -4.09
C SER A 84 -18.65 7.84 -2.87
N LEU A 85 -19.53 8.64 -2.30
CA LEU A 85 -19.20 9.35 -1.08
C LEU A 85 -18.77 8.37 0.02
N LEU A 86 -19.49 7.27 0.14
CA LEU A 86 -19.21 6.26 1.18
C LEU A 86 -17.83 5.63 0.99
N ARG A 87 -17.41 5.36 -0.26
CA ARG A 87 -16.08 4.82 -0.55
C ARG A 87 -14.99 5.82 -0.19
N TYR A 88 -15.18 7.09 -0.52
CA TYR A 88 -14.22 8.13 -0.15
C TYR A 88 -14.14 8.34 1.36
N VAL A 89 -15.28 8.24 2.06
CA VAL A 89 -15.28 8.31 3.52
C VAL A 89 -14.46 7.17 4.12
N GLY A 90 -14.62 5.96 3.59
CA GLY A 90 -13.83 4.82 4.06
C GLY A 90 -12.33 5.04 3.91
N VAL A 91 -11.89 5.51 2.76
CA VAL A 91 -10.48 5.78 2.52
C VAL A 91 -9.98 6.93 3.39
N ALA A 92 -10.79 7.98 3.57
CA ALA A 92 -10.44 9.10 4.43
C ALA A 92 -10.24 8.65 5.88
N LEU A 93 -11.06 7.71 6.36
CA LEU A 93 -10.90 7.15 7.70
C LEU A 93 -9.60 6.35 7.84
N ILE A 94 -9.22 5.61 6.81
CA ILE A 94 -7.95 4.88 6.79
C ILE A 94 -6.78 5.86 6.89
N VAL A 95 -6.78 6.90 6.07
CA VAL A 95 -5.71 7.91 6.06
C VAL A 95 -5.66 8.64 7.40
N ALA A 96 -6.81 9.01 7.95
CA ALA A 96 -6.87 9.66 9.25
C ALA A 96 -6.31 8.75 10.35
N GLY A 97 -6.61 7.46 10.30
CA GLY A 97 -6.06 6.49 11.25
C GLY A 97 -4.54 6.38 11.15
N VAL A 98 -4.00 6.33 9.94
CA VAL A 98 -2.55 6.30 9.73
C VAL A 98 -1.90 7.57 10.30
N ALA A 99 -2.47 8.73 10.02
CA ALA A 99 -1.95 9.99 10.54
C ALA A 99 -2.00 10.04 12.06
N THR A 100 -3.07 9.53 12.65
CA THR A 100 -3.23 9.47 14.10
C THR A 100 -2.16 8.59 14.74
N LEU A 101 -1.88 7.44 14.16
CA LEU A 101 -0.84 6.54 14.66
C LEU A 101 0.54 7.17 14.57
N GLN A 102 0.81 7.90 13.50
CA GLN A 102 2.08 8.58 13.33
C GLN A 102 2.26 9.67 14.39
N LEU A 103 1.19 10.42 14.68
CA LEU A 103 1.24 11.46 15.70
C LEU A 103 1.35 10.88 17.12
N ALA A 104 0.78 9.71 17.35
CA ALA A 104 0.82 9.05 18.66
C ALA A 104 2.17 8.41 18.96
N HIS A 105 3.00 8.27 17.96
CA HIS A 105 4.32 7.66 18.11
C HIS A 105 5.28 8.53 18.98
#